data_2b2b8bc33c1018eec0ba6170a266e52b
#
_entry.id   2b2b8bc33c1018eec0ba6170a266e52b
#
_cell.length_a   1.000
_cell.length_b   1.000
_cell.length_c   1.000
_cell.angle_alpha   90.00
_cell.angle_beta   90.00
_cell.angle_gamma   90.00
#
_symmetry.space_group_name_H-M   'P 1'
#
loop_
_entity.id
_entity.type
_entity.pdbx_description
1 polymer ?
#
loop_
_entity_poly.entity_id
_entity_poly.type
_entity_poly.pdbx_seq_one_letter_code
_entity_poly.pdbx_strand_id
1 'polypeptide(L)'
;MTTSPASFANPDDVARVAANLSDVRRRITSVGGDLAAITIVGVTKSFDVATLRAAAAAGVCDVGENYVDELETKRAAAPDLDVRWHFLGALQSNKIARIVRSADVISGVARAKEISMIARLRPDVVIDIQVDLTGGVDRNGAHPSEVGALVDLARREGLEVRGLMTVATPDASAARAQFAQVDALAESLGLAGRSMGMSDDVELAVEAGSTEVRVGRALFGPRPRVVALA
;
A
#
# COMPACT_ATOMS: atom_id res chain seq x y z
N MET A 1 -9.37 -32.60 -19.01
CA MET A 1 -9.09 -31.22 -18.55
C MET A 1 -7.89 -31.30 -17.62
N THR A 2 -6.70 -31.07 -18.15
CA THR A 2 -5.46 -31.08 -17.37
C THR A 2 -5.37 -29.75 -16.64
N THR A 3 -5.57 -29.76 -15.33
CA THR A 3 -5.25 -28.63 -14.44
C THR A 3 -3.76 -28.35 -14.60
N SER A 4 -3.43 -27.16 -15.13
CA SER A 4 -2.05 -26.66 -15.14
C SER A 4 -1.51 -26.70 -13.72
N PRO A 5 -0.31 -27.25 -13.47
CA PRO A 5 0.23 -27.31 -12.12
C PRO A 5 0.32 -25.88 -11.60
N ALA A 6 -0.26 -25.63 -10.42
CA ALA A 6 -0.10 -24.37 -9.71
C ALA A 6 1.41 -24.07 -9.69
N SER A 7 1.80 -22.96 -10.33
CA SER A 7 3.21 -22.59 -10.46
C SER A 7 3.77 -22.36 -9.06
N PHE A 8 4.51 -23.30 -8.54
CA PHE A 8 5.26 -23.13 -7.30
C PHE A 8 6.25 -21.97 -7.50
N ALA A 9 6.46 -21.17 -6.46
CA ALA A 9 7.46 -20.12 -6.51
C ALA A 9 8.84 -20.73 -6.79
N ASN A 10 9.62 -20.08 -7.68
CA ASN A 10 10.99 -20.50 -7.95
C ASN A 10 11.82 -20.32 -6.66
N PRO A 11 12.54 -21.34 -6.16
CA PRO A 11 13.34 -21.26 -4.95
C PRO A 11 14.37 -20.12 -4.96
N ASP A 12 14.99 -19.83 -6.11
CA ASP A 12 15.96 -18.74 -6.23
C ASP A 12 15.29 -17.37 -6.08
N ASP A 13 14.08 -17.19 -6.60
CA ASP A 13 13.29 -15.98 -6.40
C ASP A 13 12.85 -15.83 -4.93
N VAL A 14 12.45 -16.90 -4.30
CA VAL A 14 12.11 -16.90 -2.86
C VAL A 14 13.32 -16.49 -2.04
N ALA A 15 14.50 -17.11 -2.28
CA ALA A 15 15.73 -16.79 -1.56
C ALA A 15 16.14 -15.31 -1.76
N ARG A 16 16.04 -14.81 -2.99
CA ARG A 16 16.32 -13.41 -3.33
C ARG A 16 15.38 -12.45 -2.60
N VAL A 17 14.07 -12.72 -2.63
CA VAL A 17 13.08 -11.87 -1.93
C VAL A 17 13.27 -11.94 -0.42
N ALA A 18 13.57 -13.10 0.14
CA ALA A 18 13.83 -13.26 1.58
C ALA A 18 15.07 -12.46 2.02
N ALA A 19 16.16 -12.48 1.24
CA ALA A 19 17.34 -11.66 1.49
C ALA A 19 17.00 -10.16 1.46
N ASN A 20 16.28 -9.71 0.44
CA ASN A 20 15.85 -8.33 0.29
C ASN A 20 14.91 -7.89 1.43
N LEU A 21 13.98 -8.76 1.85
CA LEU A 21 13.10 -8.51 3.00
C LEU A 21 13.89 -8.36 4.30
N SER A 22 14.92 -9.19 4.49
CA SER A 22 15.84 -9.06 5.63
C SER A 22 16.57 -7.72 5.60
N ASP A 23 16.97 -7.24 4.42
CA ASP A 23 17.60 -5.93 4.27
C ASP A 23 16.63 -4.78 4.61
N VAL A 24 15.38 -4.85 4.16
CA VAL A 24 14.35 -3.85 4.53
C VAL A 24 14.13 -3.86 6.06
N ARG A 25 14.01 -5.03 6.66
CA ARG A 25 13.86 -5.16 8.12
C ARG A 25 15.05 -4.56 8.88
N ARG A 26 16.28 -4.81 8.40
CA ARG A 26 17.49 -4.22 8.98
C ARG A 26 17.49 -2.69 8.88
N ARG A 27 17.07 -2.12 7.75
CA ARG A 27 16.92 -0.66 7.58
C ARG A 27 15.92 -0.07 8.57
N ILE A 28 14.78 -0.73 8.77
CA ILE A 28 13.77 -0.31 9.77
C ILE A 28 14.38 -0.32 11.18
N THR A 29 15.03 -1.41 11.57
CA THR A 29 15.61 -1.52 12.92
C THR A 29 16.81 -0.61 13.14
N SER A 30 17.58 -0.27 12.10
CA SER A 30 18.75 0.62 12.20
C SER A 30 18.41 2.04 12.65
N VAL A 31 17.15 2.44 12.49
CA VAL A 31 16.63 3.75 12.92
C VAL A 31 15.65 3.65 14.10
N GLY A 32 15.69 2.52 14.80
CA GLY A 32 14.87 2.30 16.02
C GLY A 32 13.44 1.82 15.75
N GLY A 33 13.11 1.45 14.52
CA GLY A 33 11.78 0.92 14.21
C GLY A 33 11.54 -0.47 14.81
N ASP A 34 10.35 -0.68 15.34
CA ASP A 34 9.88 -1.96 15.86
C ASP A 34 9.20 -2.78 14.75
N LEU A 35 9.82 -3.90 14.37
CA LEU A 35 9.26 -4.79 13.34
C LEU A 35 7.91 -5.43 13.73
N ALA A 36 7.56 -5.47 15.00
CA ALA A 36 6.27 -5.96 15.43
C ALA A 36 5.15 -4.91 15.22
N ALA A 37 5.52 -3.62 15.17
CA ALA A 37 4.59 -2.50 15.00
C ALA A 37 4.53 -1.98 13.55
N ILE A 38 5.48 -2.36 12.69
CA ILE A 38 5.59 -1.83 11.32
C ILE A 38 5.25 -2.91 10.30
N THR A 39 4.17 -2.70 9.55
CA THR A 39 3.77 -3.54 8.42
C THR A 39 4.65 -3.23 7.20
N ILE A 40 5.13 -4.29 6.54
CA ILE A 40 5.85 -4.18 5.27
C ILE A 40 4.94 -4.66 4.14
N VAL A 41 4.42 -3.72 3.35
CA VAL A 41 3.60 -4.03 2.17
C VAL A 41 4.50 -4.22 0.96
N GLY A 42 4.51 -5.43 0.40
CA GLY A 42 5.22 -5.75 -0.85
C GLY A 42 4.43 -5.25 -2.07
N VAL A 43 4.91 -4.20 -2.74
CA VAL A 43 4.20 -3.60 -3.89
C VAL A 43 4.55 -4.34 -5.16
N THR A 44 3.63 -5.21 -5.62
CA THR A 44 3.83 -6.14 -6.75
C THR A 44 3.31 -5.62 -8.09
N LYS A 45 2.96 -4.33 -8.19
CA LYS A 45 2.52 -3.71 -9.45
C LYS A 45 3.53 -3.92 -10.57
N SER A 46 3.06 -4.31 -11.75
CA SER A 46 3.86 -4.63 -12.94
C SER A 46 4.74 -5.88 -12.82
N PHE A 47 4.63 -6.64 -11.75
CA PHE A 47 5.23 -7.96 -11.60
C PHE A 47 4.18 -9.05 -11.84
N ASP A 48 4.62 -10.25 -12.11
CA ASP A 48 3.76 -11.40 -12.37
C ASP A 48 3.30 -12.13 -11.08
N VAL A 49 2.46 -13.14 -11.26
CA VAL A 49 1.97 -13.99 -10.16
C VAL A 49 3.11 -14.82 -9.54
N ALA A 50 4.14 -15.17 -10.31
CA ALA A 50 5.29 -15.91 -9.77
C ALA A 50 6.06 -15.07 -8.75
N THR A 51 6.25 -13.79 -9.03
CA THR A 51 6.84 -12.83 -8.07
C THR A 51 5.98 -12.69 -6.80
N LEU A 52 4.66 -12.62 -6.94
CA LEU A 52 3.74 -12.59 -5.79
C LEU A 52 3.88 -13.86 -4.94
N ARG A 53 3.92 -15.04 -5.56
CA ARG A 53 4.11 -16.32 -4.85
C ARG A 53 5.46 -16.40 -4.15
N ALA A 54 6.53 -15.91 -4.78
CA ALA A 54 7.85 -15.82 -4.17
C ALA A 54 7.84 -14.87 -2.95
N ALA A 55 7.12 -13.74 -3.03
CA ALA A 55 6.96 -12.81 -1.93
C ALA A 55 6.25 -13.46 -0.72
N ALA A 56 5.12 -14.13 -0.96
CA ALA A 56 4.39 -14.82 0.09
C ALA A 56 5.23 -15.95 0.73
N ALA A 57 5.91 -16.76 -0.08
CA ALA A 57 6.81 -17.81 0.40
C ALA A 57 8.02 -17.27 1.20
N ALA A 58 8.47 -16.04 0.90
CA ALA A 58 9.52 -15.34 1.63
C ALA A 58 9.02 -14.66 2.94
N GLY A 59 7.70 -14.74 3.24
CA GLY A 59 7.10 -14.19 4.45
C GLY A 59 6.61 -12.75 4.32
N VAL A 60 6.27 -12.30 3.11
CA VAL A 60 5.52 -11.05 2.87
C VAL A 60 4.04 -11.36 3.00
N CYS A 61 3.40 -10.88 4.08
CA CYS A 61 1.99 -11.15 4.37
C CYS A 61 1.05 -10.08 3.81
N ASP A 62 1.56 -8.89 3.49
CA ASP A 62 0.80 -7.77 2.95
C ASP A 62 1.30 -7.42 1.54
N VAL A 63 0.40 -7.39 0.55
CA VAL A 63 0.76 -7.14 -0.85
C VAL A 63 -0.06 -5.98 -1.41
N GLY A 64 0.58 -5.13 -2.22
CA GLY A 64 0.00 -3.90 -2.71
C GLY A 64 -0.04 -3.81 -4.24
N GLU A 65 -1.21 -3.37 -4.75
CA GLU A 65 -1.45 -3.13 -6.17
C GLU A 65 -1.94 -1.71 -6.44
N ASN A 66 -1.56 -1.16 -7.60
CA ASN A 66 -2.02 0.15 -8.01
C ASN A 66 -3.11 0.10 -9.10
N TYR A 67 -3.27 -1.04 -9.74
CA TYR A 67 -4.20 -1.24 -10.85
C TYR A 67 -5.19 -2.35 -10.52
N VAL A 68 -6.49 -2.05 -10.66
CA VAL A 68 -7.55 -3.02 -10.31
C VAL A 68 -7.50 -4.28 -11.16
N ASP A 69 -7.10 -4.15 -12.43
CA ASP A 69 -6.99 -5.29 -13.35
C ASP A 69 -5.88 -6.27 -12.89
N GLU A 70 -4.73 -5.73 -12.41
CA GLU A 70 -3.67 -6.55 -11.82
C GLU A 70 -4.11 -7.20 -10.50
N LEU A 71 -4.77 -6.43 -9.62
CA LEU A 71 -5.28 -6.91 -8.35
C LEU A 71 -6.23 -8.11 -8.54
N GLU A 72 -7.24 -7.97 -9.39
CA GLU A 72 -8.20 -9.04 -9.68
C GLU A 72 -7.53 -10.27 -10.31
N THR A 73 -6.66 -10.04 -11.30
CA THR A 73 -5.97 -11.13 -11.99
C THR A 73 -5.09 -11.93 -11.05
N LYS A 74 -4.30 -11.24 -10.22
CA LYS A 74 -3.38 -11.91 -9.28
C LYS A 74 -4.12 -12.62 -8.16
N ARG A 75 -5.16 -12.00 -7.58
CA ARG A 75 -5.99 -12.62 -6.55
C ARG A 75 -6.68 -13.89 -7.07
N ALA A 76 -7.21 -13.83 -8.30
CA ALA A 76 -7.83 -15.00 -8.94
C ALA A 76 -6.82 -16.11 -9.29
N ALA A 77 -5.59 -15.76 -9.64
CA ALA A 77 -4.55 -16.72 -9.99
C ALA A 77 -3.82 -17.33 -8.78
N ALA A 78 -4.00 -16.76 -7.59
CA ALA A 78 -3.37 -17.22 -6.35
C ALA A 78 -4.37 -17.24 -5.17
N PRO A 79 -5.49 -17.98 -5.29
CA PRO A 79 -6.54 -18.02 -4.25
C PRO A 79 -6.09 -18.80 -3.00
N ASP A 80 -4.99 -19.52 -3.10
CA ASP A 80 -4.35 -20.32 -2.05
C ASP A 80 -3.41 -19.51 -1.16
N LEU A 81 -3.09 -18.26 -1.52
CA LEU A 81 -2.21 -17.42 -0.72
C LEU A 81 -2.97 -16.72 0.41
N ASP A 82 -2.49 -16.90 1.62
CA ASP A 82 -2.95 -16.16 2.80
C ASP A 82 -2.17 -14.85 2.91
N VAL A 83 -2.56 -13.86 2.11
CA VAL A 83 -1.99 -12.51 2.09
C VAL A 83 -3.09 -11.47 2.15
N ARG A 84 -2.80 -10.33 2.79
CA ARG A 84 -3.68 -9.17 2.85
C ARG A 84 -3.47 -8.30 1.63
N TRP A 85 -4.55 -8.02 0.90
CA TRP A 85 -4.50 -7.27 -0.35
C TRP A 85 -4.76 -5.79 -0.14
N HIS A 86 -3.78 -4.96 -0.46
CA HIS A 86 -3.88 -3.50 -0.41
C HIS A 86 -4.08 -2.92 -1.81
N PHE A 87 -5.07 -2.06 -1.98
CA PHE A 87 -5.17 -1.21 -3.16
C PHE A 87 -4.57 0.17 -2.86
N LEU A 88 -3.51 0.51 -3.57
CA LEU A 88 -2.68 1.70 -3.33
C LEU A 88 -2.88 2.78 -4.41
N GLY A 89 -3.65 2.49 -5.46
CA GLY A 89 -3.85 3.38 -6.60
C GLY A 89 -4.90 4.46 -6.35
N ALA A 90 -4.91 5.47 -7.22
CA ALA A 90 -5.98 6.46 -7.24
C ALA A 90 -7.33 5.81 -7.60
N LEU A 91 -8.38 6.20 -6.89
CA LEU A 91 -9.72 5.67 -7.08
C LEU A 91 -10.43 6.37 -8.26
N GLN A 92 -10.85 5.57 -9.22
CA GLN A 92 -11.76 6.01 -10.29
C GLN A 92 -13.17 5.50 -10.00
N SER A 93 -14.18 6.38 -10.05
CA SER A 93 -15.55 6.04 -9.63
C SER A 93 -16.10 4.78 -10.30
N ASN A 94 -15.80 4.55 -11.59
CA ASN A 94 -16.23 3.38 -12.33
C ASN A 94 -15.51 2.08 -11.95
N LYS A 95 -14.41 2.17 -11.18
CA LYS A 95 -13.60 1.02 -10.73
C LYS A 95 -13.81 0.67 -9.26
N ILE A 96 -14.44 1.56 -8.47
CA ILE A 96 -14.58 1.38 -7.01
C ILE A 96 -15.25 0.03 -6.68
N ALA A 97 -16.31 -0.35 -7.38
CA ALA A 97 -17.01 -1.61 -7.12
C ALA A 97 -16.12 -2.85 -7.32
N ARG A 98 -15.17 -2.80 -8.24
CA ARG A 98 -14.19 -3.87 -8.47
C ARG A 98 -13.13 -3.87 -7.38
N ILE A 99 -12.60 -2.69 -7.04
CA ILE A 99 -11.58 -2.52 -6.01
C ILE A 99 -12.09 -3.05 -4.67
N VAL A 100 -13.28 -2.63 -4.27
CA VAL A 100 -13.91 -3.02 -3.00
C VAL A 100 -14.12 -4.54 -2.86
N ARG A 101 -14.39 -5.24 -3.96
CA ARG A 101 -14.53 -6.72 -3.95
C ARG A 101 -13.19 -7.43 -3.84
N SER A 102 -12.10 -6.78 -4.25
CA SER A 102 -10.81 -7.43 -4.44
C SER A 102 -9.72 -6.97 -3.47
N ALA A 103 -9.93 -5.88 -2.73
CA ALA A 103 -8.98 -5.38 -1.73
C ALA A 103 -9.49 -5.62 -0.31
N ASP A 104 -8.58 -5.85 0.62
CA ASP A 104 -8.86 -5.93 2.05
C ASP A 104 -8.59 -4.57 2.72
N VAL A 105 -7.68 -3.77 2.13
CA VAL A 105 -7.38 -2.39 2.54
C VAL A 105 -7.35 -1.48 1.30
N ILE A 106 -7.92 -0.29 1.39
CA ILE A 106 -7.92 0.70 0.32
C ILE A 106 -7.24 1.99 0.82
N SER A 107 -6.00 2.24 0.38
CA SER A 107 -5.16 3.33 0.92
C SER A 107 -5.13 4.59 0.05
N GLY A 108 -5.90 4.65 -1.04
CA GLY A 108 -5.91 5.79 -1.98
C GLY A 108 -7.14 6.68 -1.87
N VAL A 109 -7.88 6.64 -0.74
CA VAL A 109 -9.14 7.39 -0.57
C VAL A 109 -8.84 8.87 -0.31
N ALA A 110 -9.39 9.75 -1.16
CA ALA A 110 -9.09 11.17 -1.10
C ALA A 110 -10.33 12.09 -1.21
N ARG A 111 -11.51 11.54 -1.47
CA ARG A 111 -12.72 12.34 -1.76
C ARG A 111 -13.96 11.77 -1.08
N ALA A 112 -14.86 12.67 -0.67
CA ALA A 112 -16.13 12.31 -0.04
C ALA A 112 -16.96 11.33 -0.87
N LYS A 113 -17.01 11.53 -2.19
CA LYS A 113 -17.74 10.62 -3.11
C LYS A 113 -17.19 9.20 -3.06
N GLU A 114 -15.89 9.02 -2.92
CA GLU A 114 -15.25 7.70 -2.81
C GLU A 114 -15.68 7.00 -1.54
N ILE A 115 -15.64 7.71 -0.41
CA ILE A 115 -16.10 7.22 0.91
C ILE A 115 -17.53 6.71 0.80
N SER A 116 -18.45 7.54 0.32
CA SER A 116 -19.87 7.14 0.20
C SER A 116 -20.09 5.98 -0.77
N MET A 117 -19.29 5.84 -1.81
CA MET A 117 -19.38 4.69 -2.71
C MET A 117 -18.86 3.41 -2.06
N ILE A 118 -17.72 3.49 -1.34
CA ILE A 118 -17.13 2.34 -0.64
C ILE A 118 -18.08 1.85 0.45
N ALA A 119 -18.59 2.74 1.30
CA ALA A 119 -19.48 2.41 2.41
C ALA A 119 -20.74 1.67 1.96
N ARG A 120 -21.33 2.11 0.83
CA ARG A 120 -22.52 1.45 0.25
C ARG A 120 -22.25 0.05 -0.28
N LEU A 121 -21.02 -0.22 -0.72
CA LEU A 121 -20.65 -1.49 -1.37
C LEU A 121 -20.11 -2.51 -0.38
N ARG A 122 -19.31 -2.06 0.60
CA ARG A 122 -18.66 -2.91 1.58
C ARG A 122 -18.26 -2.10 2.83
N PRO A 123 -19.15 -1.98 3.81
CA PRO A 123 -18.90 -1.17 5.00
C PRO A 123 -17.81 -1.72 5.93
N ASP A 124 -17.44 -3.00 5.79
CA ASP A 124 -16.41 -3.70 6.56
C ASP A 124 -14.99 -3.56 5.97
N VAL A 125 -14.83 -2.90 4.82
CA VAL A 125 -13.49 -2.69 4.25
C VAL A 125 -12.74 -1.61 5.03
N VAL A 126 -11.46 -1.88 5.27
CA VAL A 126 -10.56 -0.93 5.95
C VAL A 126 -10.04 0.10 4.94
N ILE A 127 -10.03 1.37 5.33
CA ILE A 127 -9.50 2.44 4.47
C ILE A 127 -8.42 3.27 5.16
N ASP A 128 -7.51 3.84 4.34
CA ASP A 128 -6.67 4.97 4.71
C ASP A 128 -7.04 6.19 3.86
N ILE A 129 -7.02 7.37 4.46
CA ILE A 129 -7.18 8.62 3.72
C ILE A 129 -5.82 9.03 3.18
N GLN A 130 -5.73 9.21 1.86
CA GLN A 130 -4.52 9.70 1.22
C GLN A 130 -4.43 11.23 1.34
N VAL A 131 -3.29 11.71 1.85
CA VAL A 131 -2.98 13.14 2.02
C VAL A 131 -1.97 13.57 0.96
N ASP A 132 -2.26 14.64 0.24
CA ASP A 132 -1.29 15.31 -0.64
C ASP A 132 -0.65 16.51 0.10
N LEU A 133 0.66 16.43 0.29
CA LEU A 133 1.49 17.47 0.91
C LEU A 133 2.41 18.15 -0.11
N THR A 134 2.27 17.82 -1.39
CA THR A 134 3.16 18.32 -2.44
C THR A 134 2.57 19.51 -3.18
N GLY A 135 1.23 19.67 -3.14
CA GLY A 135 0.50 20.70 -3.88
C GLY A 135 0.55 20.52 -5.41
N GLY A 136 0.95 19.34 -5.89
CA GLY A 136 1.02 19.04 -7.32
C GLY A 136 -0.36 18.81 -7.94
N VAL A 137 -0.65 19.43 -9.08
CA VAL A 137 -1.96 19.41 -9.76
C VAL A 137 -2.38 17.99 -10.18
N ASP A 138 -1.44 17.08 -10.40
CA ASP A 138 -1.67 15.72 -10.90
C ASP A 138 -1.49 14.62 -9.82
N ARG A 139 -1.41 15.01 -8.54
CA ARG A 139 -1.26 14.03 -7.47
C ARG A 139 -2.59 13.69 -6.83
N ASN A 140 -2.80 12.41 -6.55
CA ASN A 140 -3.91 11.95 -5.74
C ASN A 140 -3.64 12.27 -4.26
N GLY A 141 -4.68 12.63 -3.54
CA GLY A 141 -4.64 12.94 -2.12
C GLY A 141 -5.57 14.10 -1.78
N ALA A 142 -6.06 14.11 -0.56
CA ALA A 142 -6.82 15.24 -0.02
C ALA A 142 -5.86 16.32 0.50
N HIS A 143 -6.24 17.57 0.41
CA HIS A 143 -5.50 18.64 1.07
C HIS A 143 -5.58 18.45 2.60
N PRO A 144 -4.50 18.70 3.38
CA PRO A 144 -4.47 18.48 4.82
C PRO A 144 -5.67 19.05 5.60
N SER A 145 -6.16 20.24 5.20
CA SER A 145 -7.32 20.86 5.82
C SER A 145 -8.65 20.14 5.59
N GLU A 146 -8.73 19.24 4.62
CA GLU A 146 -9.95 18.49 4.28
C GLU A 146 -9.98 17.11 4.96
N VAL A 147 -8.82 16.61 5.41
CA VAL A 147 -8.66 15.24 5.92
C VAL A 147 -9.59 14.97 7.12
N GLY A 148 -9.67 15.90 8.07
CA GLY A 148 -10.56 15.75 9.24
C GLY A 148 -12.02 15.54 8.85
N ALA A 149 -12.52 16.33 7.91
CA ALA A 149 -13.89 16.18 7.41
C ALA A 149 -14.13 14.84 6.68
N LEU A 150 -13.12 14.34 5.95
CA LEU A 150 -13.20 13.03 5.29
C LEU A 150 -13.19 11.87 6.30
N VAL A 151 -12.35 11.95 7.34
CA VAL A 151 -12.32 10.95 8.43
C VAL A 151 -13.67 10.92 9.15
N ASP A 152 -14.24 12.08 9.48
CA ASP A 152 -15.54 12.17 10.13
C ASP A 152 -16.66 11.63 9.24
N LEU A 153 -16.62 11.91 7.94
CA LEU A 153 -17.58 11.35 6.99
C LEU A 153 -17.48 9.82 6.93
N ALA A 154 -16.27 9.27 6.80
CA ALA A 154 -16.06 7.84 6.75
C ALA A 154 -16.57 7.12 8.01
N ARG A 155 -16.29 7.68 9.19
CA ARG A 155 -16.79 7.17 10.49
C ARG A 155 -18.31 7.21 10.57
N ARG A 156 -18.95 8.31 10.12
CA ARG A 156 -20.43 8.42 10.08
C ARG A 156 -21.06 7.42 9.11
N GLU A 157 -20.39 7.08 8.01
CA GLU A 157 -20.86 6.08 7.06
C GLU A 157 -20.48 4.63 7.46
N GLY A 158 -19.87 4.44 8.64
CA GLY A 158 -19.57 3.14 9.24
C GLY A 158 -18.30 2.48 8.73
N LEU A 159 -17.42 3.21 8.02
CA LEU A 159 -16.12 2.69 7.58
C LEU A 159 -15.07 2.76 8.69
N GLU A 160 -14.24 1.72 8.76
CA GLU A 160 -13.02 1.75 9.56
C GLU A 160 -11.94 2.57 8.86
N VAL A 161 -11.60 3.72 9.43
CA VAL A 161 -10.44 4.52 9.01
C VAL A 161 -9.24 4.11 9.84
N ARG A 162 -8.35 3.29 9.27
CA ARG A 162 -7.15 2.79 9.93
C ARG A 162 -6.12 3.89 10.15
N GLY A 163 -5.94 4.75 9.14
CA GLY A 163 -4.89 5.77 9.19
C GLY A 163 -4.86 6.73 8.01
N LEU A 164 -3.72 7.38 7.90
CA LEU A 164 -3.38 8.27 6.79
C LEU A 164 -2.29 7.65 5.92
N MET A 165 -2.37 7.89 4.60
CA MET A 165 -1.36 7.49 3.64
C MET A 165 -0.80 8.73 2.93
N THR A 166 0.52 8.76 2.67
CA THR A 166 1.11 9.78 1.81
C THR A 166 2.24 9.23 0.94
N VAL A 167 2.53 9.94 -0.14
CA VAL A 167 3.70 9.73 -0.99
C VAL A 167 4.50 11.04 -0.98
N ALA A 168 5.62 11.03 -0.30
CA ALA A 168 6.48 12.20 -0.18
C ALA A 168 7.17 12.58 -1.49
N THR A 169 7.75 13.78 -1.51
CA THR A 169 8.63 14.23 -2.60
C THR A 169 9.97 13.49 -2.54
N PRO A 170 10.72 13.42 -3.65
CA PRO A 170 12.06 12.80 -3.65
C PRO A 170 13.11 13.54 -2.83
N ASP A 171 12.91 14.81 -2.51
CA ASP A 171 13.83 15.58 -1.66
C ASP A 171 13.72 15.11 -0.21
N ALA A 172 14.83 14.69 0.38
CA ALA A 172 14.86 14.08 1.71
C ALA A 172 14.45 15.06 2.82
N SER A 173 14.78 16.36 2.70
CA SER A 173 14.41 17.37 3.70
C SER A 173 12.92 17.65 3.66
N ALA A 174 12.36 17.82 2.47
CA ALA A 174 10.92 17.97 2.28
C ALA A 174 10.14 16.71 2.68
N ALA A 175 10.65 15.52 2.34
CA ALA A 175 10.04 14.25 2.74
C ALA A 175 9.95 14.11 4.26
N ARG A 176 11.01 14.43 4.99
CA ARG A 176 11.01 14.43 6.47
C ARG A 176 9.94 15.35 7.04
N ALA A 177 9.83 16.58 6.52
CA ALA A 177 8.82 17.54 6.95
C ALA A 177 7.39 17.03 6.63
N GLN A 178 7.19 16.44 5.45
CA GLN A 178 5.90 15.88 5.02
C GLN A 178 5.49 14.69 5.91
N PHE A 179 6.40 13.78 6.23
CA PHE A 179 6.11 12.66 7.12
C PHE A 179 5.76 13.10 8.53
N ALA A 180 6.51 14.07 9.10
CA ALA A 180 6.19 14.64 10.41
C ALA A 180 4.81 15.33 10.42
N GLN A 181 4.42 15.97 9.32
CA GLN A 181 3.10 16.59 9.19
C GLN A 181 1.97 15.53 9.13
N VAL A 182 2.18 14.41 8.45
CA VAL A 182 1.21 13.29 8.44
C VAL A 182 1.09 12.67 9.80
N ASP A 183 2.20 12.47 10.51
CA ASP A 183 2.19 11.91 11.87
C ASP A 183 1.38 12.80 12.83
N ALA A 184 1.68 14.09 12.89
CA ALA A 184 0.94 15.05 13.72
C ALA A 184 -0.55 15.12 13.35
N LEU A 185 -0.89 15.04 12.06
CA LEU A 185 -2.27 15.03 11.60
C LEU A 185 -3.00 13.75 12.03
N ALA A 186 -2.37 12.58 11.88
CA ALA A 186 -2.92 11.30 12.32
C ALA A 186 -3.16 11.28 13.82
N GLU A 187 -2.19 11.78 14.62
CA GLU A 187 -2.32 11.91 16.07
C GLU A 187 -3.51 12.81 16.45
N SER A 188 -3.64 13.97 15.83
CA SER A 188 -4.74 14.92 16.09
C SER A 188 -6.13 14.35 15.80
N LEU A 189 -6.22 13.37 14.89
CA LEU A 189 -7.45 12.68 14.49
C LEU A 189 -7.68 11.36 15.23
N GLY A 190 -6.78 10.97 16.15
CA GLY A 190 -6.83 9.71 16.87
C GLY A 190 -6.71 8.49 15.96
N LEU A 191 -5.90 8.58 14.88
CA LEU A 191 -5.65 7.50 13.94
C LEU A 191 -4.33 6.80 14.28
N ALA A 192 -4.35 5.47 14.32
CA ALA A 192 -3.16 4.68 14.63
C ALA A 192 -2.24 4.45 13.42
N GLY A 193 -2.78 4.40 12.21
CA GLY A 193 -2.05 4.05 11.00
C GLY A 193 -1.35 5.25 10.35
N ARG A 194 -0.09 5.06 9.97
CA ARG A 194 0.73 5.97 9.15
C ARG A 194 1.36 5.16 8.04
N SER A 195 0.68 5.09 6.88
CA SER A 195 1.20 4.43 5.69
C SER A 195 2.08 5.40 4.92
N MET A 196 3.36 5.41 5.20
CA MET A 196 4.33 6.32 4.60
C MET A 196 5.72 5.66 4.52
N GLY A 197 6.49 6.04 3.50
CA GLY A 197 7.77 5.43 3.19
C GLY A 197 7.68 4.38 2.09
N MET A 198 8.63 4.49 1.17
CA MET A 198 8.85 3.60 0.04
C MET A 198 10.31 3.12 0.01
N SER A 199 10.72 2.43 -1.06
CA SER A 199 12.06 1.84 -1.16
C SER A 199 13.23 2.80 -0.86
N ASP A 200 13.08 4.09 -1.14
CA ASP A 200 14.19 5.06 -1.03
C ASP A 200 14.17 5.88 0.27
N ASP A 201 13.05 5.93 0.97
CA ASP A 201 12.81 6.80 2.13
C ASP A 201 12.26 6.05 3.35
N VAL A 202 12.47 4.71 3.42
CA VAL A 202 12.03 3.85 4.55
C VAL A 202 12.51 4.40 5.88
N GLU A 203 13.80 4.72 6.00
CA GLU A 203 14.40 5.19 7.24
C GLU A 203 13.78 6.51 7.70
N LEU A 204 13.63 7.47 6.78
CA LEU A 204 13.02 8.76 7.07
C LEU A 204 11.57 8.64 7.54
N ALA A 205 10.82 7.73 6.92
CA ALA A 205 9.43 7.47 7.28
C ALA A 205 9.31 6.82 8.66
N VAL A 206 10.18 5.83 8.95
CA VAL A 206 10.21 5.13 10.25
C VAL A 206 10.61 6.08 11.38
N GLU A 207 11.63 6.93 11.19
CA GLU A 207 12.01 7.97 12.15
C GLU A 207 10.86 8.97 12.43
N ALA A 208 9.98 9.17 11.47
CA ALA A 208 8.80 10.04 11.59
C ALA A 208 7.52 9.31 12.05
N GLY A 209 7.63 8.07 12.56
CA GLY A 209 6.49 7.35 13.14
C GLY A 209 5.68 6.50 12.16
N SER A 210 6.24 6.12 11.00
CA SER A 210 5.55 5.20 10.08
C SER A 210 5.20 3.87 10.74
N THR A 211 3.96 3.43 10.56
CA THR A 211 3.47 2.10 10.97
C THR A 211 3.31 1.14 9.79
N GLU A 212 3.46 1.64 8.57
CA GLU A 212 3.40 0.85 7.35
C GLU A 212 4.32 1.43 6.28
N VAL A 213 5.24 0.61 5.75
CA VAL A 213 6.10 0.97 4.61
C VAL A 213 5.71 0.16 3.37
N ARG A 214 5.71 0.82 2.19
CA ARG A 214 5.29 0.23 0.91
C ARG A 214 6.50 0.07 -0.01
N VAL A 215 7.03 -1.13 -0.07
CA VAL A 215 8.29 -1.42 -0.76
C VAL A 215 8.07 -2.30 -1.99
N GLY A 216 8.50 -1.83 -3.14
CA GLY A 216 8.50 -2.58 -4.40
C GLY A 216 9.92 -2.89 -4.85
N ARG A 217 10.65 -1.88 -5.31
CA ARG A 217 12.00 -2.02 -5.85
C ARG A 217 12.98 -2.64 -4.85
N ALA A 218 12.88 -2.30 -3.58
CA ALA A 218 13.75 -2.86 -2.54
C ALA A 218 13.50 -4.37 -2.33
N LEU A 219 12.30 -4.90 -2.61
CA LEU A 219 11.99 -6.31 -2.47
C LEU A 219 12.22 -7.09 -3.79
N PHE A 220 11.77 -6.53 -4.92
CA PHE A 220 11.65 -7.28 -6.17
C PHE A 220 12.67 -6.86 -7.23
N GLY A 221 13.42 -5.78 -7.00
CA GLY A 221 14.31 -5.20 -8.01
C GLY A 221 13.57 -4.27 -8.98
N PRO A 222 14.23 -3.92 -10.11
CA PRO A 222 13.65 -3.06 -11.13
C PRO A 222 12.46 -3.75 -11.79
N ARG A 223 11.45 -2.95 -12.15
CA ARG A 223 10.27 -3.49 -12.86
C ARG A 223 10.67 -4.08 -14.21
N PRO A 224 10.03 -5.20 -14.62
CA PRO A 224 10.20 -5.72 -15.98
C PRO A 224 9.83 -4.61 -16.98
N ARG A 225 10.66 -4.43 -18.00
CA ARG A 225 10.28 -3.55 -19.12
C ARG A 225 9.11 -4.20 -19.85
N VAL A 226 7.98 -3.50 -19.95
CA VAL A 226 6.90 -3.90 -20.84
C VAL A 226 7.47 -3.78 -22.27
N VAL A 227 7.84 -4.91 -22.87
CA VAL A 227 8.13 -4.94 -24.31
C VAL A 227 6.77 -4.79 -24.97
N ALA A 228 6.47 -3.60 -25.50
CA ALA A 228 5.32 -3.43 -26.37
C ALA A 228 5.53 -4.39 -27.56
N LEU A 229 4.69 -5.40 -27.63
CA LEU A 229 4.58 -6.21 -28.84
C LEU A 229 4.06 -5.27 -29.94
N ALA A 230 4.92 -5.01 -30.91
CA ALA A 230 4.63 -4.22 -32.10
C ALA A 230 3.59 -4.94 -32.99
#